data_ad729940c95512c6a71ccfa7addeb7e7
#
_entry.id   ad729940c95512c6a71ccfa7addeb7e7
#
_cell.length_a   1.000
_cell.length_b   1.000
_cell.length_c   1.000
_cell.angle_alpha   90.00
_cell.angle_beta   90.00
_cell.angle_gamma   90.00
#
_symmetry.space_group_name_H-M   'P 1'
#
loop_
_entity.id
_entity.type
_entity.pdbx_description
1 polymer ?
#
loop_
_entity_poly.entity_id
_entity_poly.type
_entity_poly.pdbx_seq_one_letter_code
_entity_poly.pdbx_strand_id
1 'polypeptide(L)'
;MLVVAMVAMATSALAQQREPVIIQVSDPQLGFITESEDFSPEQELMARLTERINALKPDVVVFSGDLVHYRTDVKALEAFDRMMEVFDSDIPLYFVPGNHDVGNDASAEGVEAFIARYGHDRFVHKAKHYTLIGYNSCVIKAATAAVAAEYEWLSRELRRARRNKPIIVVAHHPLFLTSYDEAESYENIRMDLRQKYLQLFEQYGVDMVLSGHLHKRAGTQHNGIEFITAGPAGRPFEDTVSGVEVITIRDGKPEARYVAIDDIGE
;
A
#
# COMPACT_ATOMS: atom_id res chain seq x y z
N MET A 1 -57.47 -37.73 -19.54
CA MET A 1 -56.94 -36.38 -19.32
C MET A 1 -55.68 -36.51 -18.49
N LEU A 2 -54.53 -36.41 -19.12
CA LEU A 2 -53.22 -36.43 -18.42
C LEU A 2 -52.79 -35.00 -18.18
N VAL A 3 -52.65 -34.58 -16.88
CA VAL A 3 -52.11 -33.30 -16.50
C VAL A 3 -50.60 -33.45 -16.39
N VAL A 4 -49.87 -32.85 -17.34
CA VAL A 4 -48.41 -32.76 -17.30
C VAL A 4 -48.05 -31.55 -16.45
N ALA A 5 -47.53 -31.75 -15.24
CA ALA A 5 -46.97 -30.71 -14.40
C ALA A 5 -45.55 -30.35 -14.90
N MET A 6 -45.40 -29.18 -15.51
CA MET A 6 -44.09 -28.59 -15.79
C MET A 6 -43.48 -28.06 -14.50
N VAL A 7 -42.48 -28.75 -14.01
CA VAL A 7 -41.61 -28.20 -12.93
C VAL A 7 -40.60 -27.26 -13.58
N ALA A 8 -40.79 -25.96 -13.43
CA ALA A 8 -39.80 -24.95 -13.80
C ALA A 8 -38.66 -25.00 -12.78
N MET A 9 -37.53 -25.55 -13.14
CA MET A 9 -36.27 -25.40 -12.37
C MET A 9 -35.74 -23.99 -12.59
N ALA A 10 -35.95 -23.15 -11.59
CA ALA A 10 -35.29 -21.86 -11.50
C ALA A 10 -33.81 -22.12 -11.12
N THR A 11 -32.92 -22.13 -12.08
CA THR A 11 -31.49 -22.06 -11.87
C THR A 11 -31.17 -20.61 -11.45
N SER A 12 -31.09 -20.37 -10.15
CA SER A 12 -30.47 -19.15 -9.64
C SER A 12 -28.98 -19.22 -9.96
N ALA A 13 -28.56 -18.56 -11.05
CA ALA A 13 -27.17 -18.25 -11.27
C ALA A 13 -26.74 -17.31 -10.12
N LEU A 14 -26.14 -17.86 -9.08
CA LEU A 14 -25.37 -17.09 -8.12
C LEU A 14 -24.30 -16.38 -8.94
N ALA A 15 -24.45 -15.08 -9.17
CA ALA A 15 -23.40 -14.28 -9.75
C ALA A 15 -22.18 -14.47 -8.85
N GLN A 16 -21.14 -15.14 -9.39
CA GLN A 16 -19.88 -15.35 -8.67
C GLN A 16 -19.34 -13.96 -8.34
N GLN A 17 -19.36 -13.60 -7.05
CA GLN A 17 -18.92 -12.31 -6.62
C GLN A 17 -17.44 -12.19 -6.94
N ARG A 18 -17.03 -11.15 -7.68
CA ARG A 18 -15.62 -10.90 -8.01
C ARG A 18 -14.81 -10.84 -6.72
N GLU A 19 -13.68 -11.53 -6.70
CA GLU A 19 -12.71 -11.44 -5.60
C GLU A 19 -12.21 -9.99 -5.51
N PRO A 20 -12.19 -9.40 -4.31
CA PRO A 20 -11.65 -8.05 -4.12
C PRO A 20 -10.17 -7.99 -4.51
N VAL A 21 -9.80 -6.91 -5.21
CA VAL A 21 -8.44 -6.65 -5.67
C VAL A 21 -7.97 -5.32 -5.12
N ILE A 22 -6.83 -5.34 -4.43
CA ILE A 22 -6.12 -4.18 -3.92
C ILE A 22 -4.82 -4.04 -4.71
N ILE A 23 -4.48 -2.83 -5.14
CA ILE A 23 -3.18 -2.55 -5.78
C ILE A 23 -2.35 -1.72 -4.81
N GLN A 24 -1.14 -2.18 -4.50
CA GLN A 24 -0.13 -1.38 -3.84
C GLN A 24 0.87 -0.87 -4.88
N VAL A 25 0.97 0.45 -4.99
CA VAL A 25 1.98 1.17 -5.76
C VAL A 25 3.01 1.72 -4.77
N SER A 26 4.25 1.32 -4.90
CA SER A 26 5.34 1.77 -4.02
C SER A 26 6.38 2.54 -4.80
N ASP A 27 6.95 3.56 -4.19
CA ASP A 27 8.16 4.24 -4.67
C ASP A 27 8.09 4.66 -6.17
N PRO A 28 7.02 5.35 -6.63
CA PRO A 28 7.01 5.95 -7.96
C PRO A 28 8.10 7.02 -8.11
N GLN A 29 8.43 7.70 -7.06
CA GLN A 29 9.59 8.55 -6.79
C GLN A 29 10.03 9.43 -7.97
N LEU A 30 9.08 10.25 -8.46
CA LEU A 30 9.33 11.15 -9.57
C LEU A 30 10.57 12.00 -9.37
N GLY A 31 11.43 12.00 -10.36
CA GLY A 31 12.71 12.73 -10.35
C GLY A 31 13.88 11.90 -9.86
N PHE A 32 13.70 10.61 -9.56
CA PHE A 32 14.78 9.74 -9.09
C PHE A 32 15.63 9.20 -10.24
N ILE A 33 15.05 8.92 -11.40
CA ILE A 33 15.78 8.36 -12.55
C ILE A 33 16.78 9.37 -13.12
N THR A 34 16.39 10.66 -13.16
CA THR A 34 17.15 11.73 -13.81
C THR A 34 17.57 12.85 -12.85
N GLU A 35 17.52 12.60 -11.53
CA GLU A 35 17.85 13.60 -10.51
C GLU A 35 17.10 14.93 -10.67
N SER A 36 15.80 14.84 -11.00
CA SER A 36 14.88 15.97 -11.22
C SER A 36 15.18 16.86 -12.43
N GLU A 37 16.02 16.43 -13.36
CA GLU A 37 16.24 17.17 -14.62
C GLU A 37 15.07 16.99 -15.59
N ASP A 38 14.53 15.76 -15.65
CA ASP A 38 13.43 15.39 -16.53
C ASP A 38 12.58 14.30 -15.84
N PHE A 39 11.25 14.44 -15.84
CA PHE A 39 10.32 13.48 -15.26
C PHE A 39 9.71 12.51 -16.29
N SER A 40 10.08 12.66 -17.56
CA SER A 40 9.46 11.88 -18.65
C SER A 40 9.57 10.36 -18.43
N PRO A 41 10.69 9.80 -17.96
CA PRO A 41 10.77 8.35 -17.75
C PRO A 41 9.77 7.82 -16.72
N GLU A 42 9.64 8.51 -15.57
CA GLU A 42 8.68 8.12 -14.53
C GLU A 42 7.24 8.40 -14.98
N GLN A 43 6.99 9.50 -15.71
CA GLN A 43 5.68 9.81 -16.26
C GLN A 43 5.21 8.75 -17.27
N GLU A 44 6.11 8.23 -18.12
CA GLU A 44 5.81 7.14 -19.06
C GLU A 44 5.48 5.85 -18.32
N LEU A 45 6.26 5.51 -17.27
CA LEU A 45 5.97 4.35 -16.41
C LEU A 45 4.59 4.48 -15.75
N MET A 46 4.32 5.63 -15.15
CA MET A 46 3.06 5.89 -14.45
C MET A 46 1.87 5.98 -15.40
N ALA A 47 2.03 6.47 -16.63
CA ALA A 47 0.96 6.48 -17.61
C ALA A 47 0.54 5.06 -17.99
N ARG A 48 1.50 4.16 -18.27
CA ARG A 48 1.21 2.75 -18.52
C ARG A 48 0.59 2.07 -17.33
N LEU A 49 1.14 2.31 -16.13
CA LEU A 49 0.60 1.80 -14.87
C LEU A 49 -0.87 2.18 -14.70
N THR A 50 -1.19 3.46 -14.85
CA THR A 50 -2.55 4.00 -14.66
C THR A 50 -3.52 3.40 -15.69
N GLU A 51 -3.11 3.29 -16.96
CA GLU A 51 -3.92 2.65 -18.03
C GLU A 51 -4.27 1.21 -17.65
N ARG A 52 -3.29 0.42 -17.20
CA ARG A 52 -3.49 -0.98 -16.79
C ARG A 52 -4.37 -1.10 -15.54
N ILE A 53 -4.15 -0.25 -14.54
CA ILE A 53 -4.96 -0.23 -13.32
C ILE A 53 -6.41 0.16 -13.63
N ASN A 54 -6.64 1.19 -14.46
CA ASN A 54 -7.98 1.58 -14.87
C ASN A 54 -8.71 0.45 -15.61
N ALA A 55 -8.00 -0.29 -16.47
CA ALA A 55 -8.57 -1.46 -17.17
C ALA A 55 -8.89 -2.61 -16.21
N LEU A 56 -8.08 -2.85 -15.19
CA LEU A 56 -8.28 -3.89 -14.17
C LEU A 56 -9.44 -3.58 -13.23
N LYS A 57 -9.72 -2.29 -12.98
CA LYS A 57 -10.75 -1.79 -12.05
C LYS A 57 -10.65 -2.43 -10.66
N PRO A 58 -9.54 -2.23 -9.93
CA PRO A 58 -9.40 -2.73 -8.57
C PRO A 58 -10.40 -2.09 -7.62
N ASP A 59 -10.58 -2.66 -6.44
CA ASP A 59 -11.44 -2.10 -5.40
C ASP A 59 -10.81 -0.89 -4.71
N VAL A 60 -9.47 -0.81 -4.71
CA VAL A 60 -8.70 0.31 -4.14
C VAL A 60 -7.26 0.28 -4.65
N VAL A 61 -6.66 1.45 -4.77
CA VAL A 61 -5.22 1.62 -4.99
C VAL A 61 -4.62 2.34 -3.77
N VAL A 62 -3.52 1.85 -3.25
CA VAL A 62 -2.76 2.50 -2.19
C VAL A 62 -1.33 2.79 -2.63
N PHE A 63 -0.93 4.04 -2.50
CA PHE A 63 0.44 4.48 -2.67
C PHE A 63 1.17 4.40 -1.32
N SER A 64 2.21 3.57 -1.25
CA SER A 64 2.92 3.28 -0.01
C SER A 64 4.17 4.14 0.21
N GLY A 65 4.14 5.37 -0.27
CA GLY A 65 5.16 6.40 -0.01
C GLY A 65 6.22 6.55 -1.09
N ASP A 66 7.09 7.53 -0.88
CA ASP A 66 8.11 8.02 -1.80
C ASP A 66 7.49 8.35 -3.17
N LEU A 67 6.54 9.30 -3.14
CA LEU A 67 5.79 9.73 -4.32
C LEU A 67 6.67 10.57 -5.26
N VAL A 68 7.55 11.39 -4.67
CA VAL A 68 8.53 12.23 -5.36
C VAL A 68 9.92 12.06 -4.75
N HIS A 69 10.97 12.34 -5.52
CA HIS A 69 12.34 12.21 -5.03
C HIS A 69 12.72 13.30 -4.01
N TYR A 70 12.28 14.54 -4.25
CA TYR A 70 12.49 15.66 -3.33
C TYR A 70 11.17 16.34 -2.98
N ARG A 71 10.75 16.28 -1.70
CA ARG A 71 9.51 16.90 -1.19
C ARG A 71 9.38 18.40 -1.44
N THR A 72 10.49 19.06 -1.74
CA THR A 72 10.55 20.50 -2.07
C THR A 72 10.53 20.79 -3.56
N ASP A 73 10.56 19.77 -4.41
CA ASP A 73 10.46 19.94 -5.86
C ASP A 73 9.00 20.13 -6.29
N VAL A 74 8.61 21.40 -6.39
CA VAL A 74 7.24 21.77 -6.77
C VAL A 74 6.84 21.20 -8.14
N LYS A 75 7.78 21.10 -9.10
CA LYS A 75 7.49 20.55 -10.42
C LYS A 75 7.20 19.06 -10.39
N ALA A 76 7.97 18.30 -9.59
CA ALA A 76 7.72 16.87 -9.39
C ALA A 76 6.38 16.65 -8.69
N LEU A 77 6.08 17.42 -7.65
CA LEU A 77 4.80 17.37 -6.93
C LEU A 77 3.61 17.66 -7.85
N GLU A 78 3.68 18.72 -8.67
CA GLU A 78 2.63 19.05 -9.65
C GLU A 78 2.52 18.00 -10.76
N ALA A 79 3.64 17.41 -11.19
CA ALA A 79 3.64 16.33 -12.16
C ALA A 79 2.95 15.09 -11.59
N PHE A 80 3.24 14.72 -10.32
CA PHE A 80 2.57 13.62 -9.63
C PHE A 80 1.07 13.86 -9.49
N ASP A 81 0.63 15.05 -9.08
CA ASP A 81 -0.80 15.38 -8.96
C ASP A 81 -1.53 15.19 -10.30
N ARG A 82 -0.94 15.69 -11.42
CA ARG A 82 -1.53 15.49 -12.75
C ARG A 82 -1.65 14.02 -13.15
N MET A 83 -0.72 13.18 -12.72
CA MET A 83 -0.83 11.73 -12.95
C MET A 83 -1.96 11.09 -12.15
N MET A 84 -2.23 11.60 -10.95
CA MET A 84 -3.36 11.11 -10.14
C MET A 84 -4.73 11.46 -10.75
N GLU A 85 -4.83 12.57 -11.51
CA GLU A 85 -6.06 12.96 -12.20
C GLU A 85 -6.46 12.01 -13.34
N VAL A 86 -5.55 11.15 -13.82
CA VAL A 86 -5.80 10.18 -14.91
C VAL A 86 -6.41 8.88 -14.41
N PHE A 87 -6.38 8.61 -13.11
CA PHE A 87 -7.08 7.47 -12.55
C PHE A 87 -8.60 7.61 -12.70
N ASP A 88 -9.28 6.49 -12.98
CA ASP A 88 -10.73 6.47 -13.02
C ASP A 88 -11.30 6.92 -11.66
N SER A 89 -12.23 7.88 -11.68
CA SER A 89 -12.79 8.50 -10.47
C SER A 89 -13.52 7.52 -9.54
N ASP A 90 -13.90 6.34 -10.04
CA ASP A 90 -14.55 5.28 -9.28
C ASP A 90 -13.55 4.42 -8.48
N ILE A 91 -12.23 4.58 -8.72
CA ILE A 91 -11.18 3.84 -8.00
C ILE A 91 -10.72 4.70 -6.81
N PRO A 92 -10.97 4.26 -5.56
CA PRO A 92 -10.46 4.97 -4.39
C PRO A 92 -8.92 4.95 -4.36
N LEU A 93 -8.29 6.12 -4.20
CA LEU A 93 -6.85 6.26 -4.05
C LEU A 93 -6.53 6.66 -2.60
N TYR A 94 -5.56 5.99 -2.00
CA TYR A 94 -5.05 6.32 -0.67
C TYR A 94 -3.53 6.45 -0.68
N PHE A 95 -3.01 7.30 0.24
CA PHE A 95 -1.60 7.61 0.33
C PHE A 95 -1.12 7.46 1.77
N VAL A 96 0.06 6.89 1.96
CA VAL A 96 0.86 7.04 3.17
C VAL A 96 2.22 7.62 2.80
N PRO A 97 2.83 8.47 3.65
CA PRO A 97 4.09 9.11 3.28
C PRO A 97 5.27 8.15 3.34
N GLY A 98 6.24 8.37 2.43
CA GLY A 98 7.59 7.87 2.52
C GLY A 98 8.57 8.91 3.05
N ASN A 99 9.82 8.52 3.26
CA ASN A 99 10.83 9.45 3.79
C ASN A 99 11.22 10.55 2.80
N HIS A 100 11.06 10.34 1.50
CA HIS A 100 11.25 11.39 0.49
C HIS A 100 10.09 12.38 0.48
N ASP A 101 8.90 12.01 0.99
CA ASP A 101 7.73 12.89 1.05
C ASP A 101 7.73 13.80 2.28
N VAL A 102 8.24 13.32 3.43
CA VAL A 102 8.19 14.06 4.71
C VAL A 102 9.56 14.37 5.31
N GLY A 103 10.65 13.88 4.70
CA GLY A 103 12.02 13.96 5.22
C GLY A 103 12.37 12.77 6.12
N ASN A 104 13.66 12.39 6.18
CA ASN A 104 14.14 11.29 7.03
C ASN A 104 13.92 11.56 8.54
N ASP A 105 13.79 12.82 8.94
CA ASP A 105 13.47 13.24 10.29
C ASP A 105 11.96 13.24 10.59
N ALA A 106 11.13 13.05 9.57
CA ALA A 106 9.67 13.14 9.63
C ALA A 106 9.21 14.33 10.49
N SER A 107 9.76 15.51 10.20
CA SER A 107 9.45 16.75 10.93
C SER A 107 7.95 17.06 10.86
N ALA A 108 7.44 17.77 11.85
CA ALA A 108 6.04 18.20 11.87
C ALA A 108 5.68 19.00 10.60
N GLU A 109 6.58 19.87 10.12
CA GLU A 109 6.41 20.65 8.89
C GLU A 109 6.26 19.72 7.66
N GLY A 110 7.12 18.69 7.54
CA GLY A 110 7.05 17.74 6.42
C GLY A 110 5.75 16.94 6.42
N VAL A 111 5.33 16.45 7.60
CA VAL A 111 4.06 15.71 7.74
C VAL A 111 2.85 16.62 7.47
N GLU A 112 2.84 17.85 7.98
CA GLU A 112 1.78 18.84 7.74
C GLU A 112 1.67 19.20 6.25
N ALA A 113 2.82 19.36 5.56
CA ALA A 113 2.84 19.62 4.11
C ALA A 113 2.24 18.45 3.31
N PHE A 114 2.56 17.22 3.69
CA PHE A 114 1.98 16.01 3.09
C PHE A 114 0.45 15.96 3.31
N ILE A 115 -0.01 16.19 4.54
CA ILE A 115 -1.44 16.22 4.88
C ILE A 115 -2.16 17.34 4.12
N ALA A 116 -1.54 18.52 4.00
CA ALA A 116 -2.14 19.63 3.27
C ALA A 116 -2.36 19.31 1.78
N ARG A 117 -1.51 18.47 1.17
CA ARG A 117 -1.61 18.08 -0.24
C ARG A 117 -2.55 16.90 -0.47
N TYR A 118 -2.44 15.84 0.36
CA TYR A 118 -3.17 14.58 0.14
C TYR A 118 -4.33 14.35 1.11
N GLY A 119 -4.57 15.30 2.02
CA GLY A 119 -5.70 15.27 2.96
C GLY A 119 -5.46 14.44 4.23
N HIS A 120 -4.47 13.54 4.24
CA HIS A 120 -4.17 12.66 5.37
C HIS A 120 -2.76 12.06 5.24
N ASP A 121 -2.19 11.60 6.35
CA ASP A 121 -0.94 10.81 6.41
C ASP A 121 -1.19 9.35 6.83
N ARG A 122 -2.44 9.01 7.11
CA ARG A 122 -2.93 7.69 7.53
C ARG A 122 -4.41 7.56 7.24
N PHE A 123 -4.91 6.35 6.99
CA PHE A 123 -6.29 6.14 6.57
C PHE A 123 -6.85 4.79 7.03
N VAL A 124 -8.17 4.63 6.94
CA VAL A 124 -8.88 3.36 7.05
C VAL A 124 -9.84 3.22 5.88
N HIS A 125 -9.60 2.23 5.03
CA HIS A 125 -10.53 1.80 4.00
C HIS A 125 -11.23 0.52 4.48
N LYS A 126 -12.52 0.64 4.78
CA LYS A 126 -13.35 -0.47 5.22
C LYS A 126 -14.23 -0.95 4.08
N ALA A 127 -13.81 -2.01 3.41
CA ALA A 127 -14.60 -2.70 2.40
C ALA A 127 -15.56 -3.73 3.03
N LYS A 128 -16.39 -4.37 2.22
CA LYS A 128 -17.33 -5.39 2.70
C LYS A 128 -16.62 -6.63 3.27
N HIS A 129 -15.49 -7.03 2.68
CA HIS A 129 -14.81 -8.31 2.94
C HIS A 129 -13.37 -8.16 3.43
N TYR A 130 -12.90 -6.96 3.74
CA TYR A 130 -11.58 -6.70 4.31
C TYR A 130 -11.51 -5.31 4.92
N THR A 131 -10.46 -5.05 5.68
CA THR A 131 -10.08 -3.72 6.14
C THR A 131 -8.62 -3.43 5.77
N LEU A 132 -8.38 -2.33 5.06
CA LEU A 132 -7.04 -1.82 4.75
C LEU A 132 -6.78 -0.59 5.62
N ILE A 133 -5.65 -0.58 6.34
CA ILE A 133 -5.27 0.52 7.24
C ILE A 133 -3.89 1.01 6.85
N GLY A 134 -3.79 2.27 6.40
CA GLY A 134 -2.52 2.94 6.17
C GLY A 134 -2.07 3.70 7.42
N TYR A 135 -0.78 3.64 7.75
CA TYR A 135 -0.20 4.36 8.88
C TYR A 135 1.14 5.01 8.51
N ASN A 136 1.48 6.09 9.23
CA ASN A 136 2.70 6.85 8.97
C ASN A 136 3.92 6.20 9.66
N SER A 137 4.63 5.33 8.94
CA SER A 137 5.85 4.70 9.45
C SER A 137 7.05 5.64 9.54
N CYS A 138 7.03 6.79 8.86
CA CYS A 138 8.14 7.75 8.91
C CYS A 138 8.32 8.35 10.30
N VAL A 139 7.21 8.70 10.99
CA VAL A 139 7.28 9.20 12.38
C VAL A 139 7.79 8.13 13.34
N ILE A 140 7.55 6.83 13.04
CA ILE A 140 8.03 5.70 13.83
C ILE A 140 9.51 5.47 13.57
N LYS A 141 9.93 5.48 12.31
CA LYS A 141 11.33 5.32 11.89
C LYS A 141 12.22 6.41 12.50
N ALA A 142 11.79 7.66 12.41
CA ALA A 142 12.48 8.80 12.98
C ALA A 142 12.34 8.93 14.51
N ALA A 143 11.53 8.06 15.16
CA ALA A 143 11.25 8.08 16.59
C ALA A 143 10.82 9.48 17.12
N THR A 144 9.95 10.14 16.36
CA THR A 144 9.49 11.50 16.68
C THR A 144 8.56 11.52 17.91
N ALA A 145 8.22 12.70 18.39
CA ALA A 145 7.22 12.87 19.45
C ALA A 145 5.81 12.37 19.05
N ALA A 146 5.54 12.21 17.73
CA ALA A 146 4.27 11.72 17.21
C ALA A 146 4.07 10.20 17.35
N VAL A 147 5.11 9.41 17.65
CA VAL A 147 5.04 7.94 17.77
C VAL A 147 3.93 7.47 18.71
N ALA A 148 3.75 8.13 19.85
CA ALA A 148 2.73 7.72 20.81
C ALA A 148 1.31 7.92 20.25
N ALA A 149 1.05 9.05 19.61
CA ALA A 149 -0.24 9.36 19.00
C ALA A 149 -0.54 8.43 17.81
N GLU A 150 0.49 8.10 17.01
CA GLU A 150 0.37 7.13 15.89
C GLU A 150 0.01 5.74 16.41
N TYR A 151 0.70 5.26 17.44
CA TYR A 151 0.43 3.97 18.06
C TYR A 151 -0.99 3.89 18.65
N GLU A 152 -1.45 4.92 19.35
CA GLU A 152 -2.80 4.98 19.92
C GLU A 152 -3.87 4.97 18.84
N TRP A 153 -3.66 5.74 17.76
CA TRP A 153 -4.57 5.77 16.63
C TRP A 153 -4.65 4.39 15.96
N LEU A 154 -3.50 3.81 15.61
CA LEU A 154 -3.45 2.51 14.95
C LEU A 154 -4.05 1.39 15.83
N SER A 155 -3.74 1.38 17.12
CA SER A 155 -4.34 0.43 18.09
C SER A 155 -5.86 0.53 18.12
N ARG A 156 -6.41 1.75 18.10
CA ARG A 156 -7.86 1.99 18.08
C ARG A 156 -8.50 1.47 16.78
N GLU A 157 -7.89 1.74 15.63
CA GLU A 157 -8.43 1.32 14.35
C GLU A 157 -8.31 -0.19 14.14
N LEU A 158 -7.20 -0.82 14.52
CA LEU A 158 -7.05 -2.28 14.49
C LEU A 158 -8.08 -2.97 15.39
N ARG A 159 -8.35 -2.44 16.59
CA ARG A 159 -9.40 -2.96 17.47
C ARG A 159 -10.77 -2.93 16.81
N ARG A 160 -11.09 -1.88 16.04
CA ARG A 160 -12.34 -1.75 15.28
C ARG A 160 -12.39 -2.74 14.11
N ALA A 161 -11.26 -2.94 13.43
CA ALA A 161 -11.12 -3.78 12.26
C ALA A 161 -11.30 -5.29 12.55
N ARG A 162 -11.11 -5.76 13.80
CA ARG A 162 -11.20 -7.19 14.19
C ARG A 162 -12.47 -7.92 13.70
N ARG A 163 -13.54 -7.18 13.43
CA ARG A 163 -14.84 -7.75 12.98
C ARG A 163 -14.96 -7.77 11.45
N ASN A 164 -13.99 -7.30 10.73
CA ASN A 164 -14.00 -7.20 9.27
C ASN A 164 -12.66 -7.63 8.68
N LYS A 165 -12.42 -8.92 8.71
CA LYS A 165 -11.19 -9.58 8.23
C LYS A 165 -11.26 -9.96 6.75
N PRO A 166 -10.10 -10.11 6.09
CA PRO A 166 -8.76 -9.94 6.65
C PRO A 166 -8.44 -8.47 6.96
N ILE A 167 -7.47 -8.26 7.87
CA ILE A 167 -6.91 -6.95 8.16
C ILE A 167 -5.55 -6.85 7.47
N ILE A 168 -5.43 -5.89 6.57
CA ILE A 168 -4.20 -5.57 5.87
C ILE A 168 -3.74 -4.20 6.35
N VAL A 169 -2.49 -4.09 6.75
CA VAL A 169 -1.89 -2.79 7.08
C VAL A 169 -0.85 -2.40 6.04
N VAL A 170 -0.71 -1.12 5.75
CA VAL A 170 0.25 -0.59 4.79
C VAL A 170 0.98 0.61 5.36
N ALA A 171 2.29 0.66 5.11
CA ALA A 171 3.17 1.74 5.50
C ALA A 171 4.32 1.84 4.49
N HIS A 172 5.22 2.81 4.67
CA HIS A 172 6.39 2.92 3.80
C HIS A 172 7.54 2.04 4.27
N HIS A 173 8.03 2.25 5.51
CA HIS A 173 9.16 1.47 6.02
C HIS A 173 8.73 0.07 6.47
N PRO A 174 9.45 -1.00 6.08
CA PRO A 174 9.23 -2.32 6.63
C PRO A 174 9.60 -2.37 8.12
N LEU A 175 8.88 -3.17 8.90
CA LEU A 175 9.26 -3.43 10.29
C LEU A 175 10.60 -4.16 10.35
N PHE A 176 10.78 -5.15 9.48
CA PHE A 176 11.99 -5.94 9.28
C PHE A 176 11.96 -6.56 7.88
N LEU A 177 13.09 -7.05 7.38
CA LEU A 177 13.24 -7.60 6.04
C LEU A 177 13.22 -9.13 6.04
N THR A 178 13.99 -9.74 6.93
CA THR A 178 14.19 -11.20 6.95
C THR A 178 13.80 -11.85 8.27
N SER A 179 14.13 -11.21 9.39
CA SER A 179 13.85 -11.72 10.73
C SER A 179 13.46 -10.59 11.68
N TYR A 180 12.47 -10.85 12.54
CA TYR A 180 12.00 -9.85 13.51
C TYR A 180 13.09 -9.37 14.47
N ASP A 181 14.14 -10.17 14.70
CA ASP A 181 15.27 -9.89 15.57
C ASP A 181 16.52 -9.42 14.83
N GLU A 182 16.43 -9.15 13.52
CA GLU A 182 17.55 -8.59 12.75
C GLU A 182 18.00 -7.23 13.29
N ALA A 183 19.28 -6.91 13.04
CA ALA A 183 19.85 -5.62 13.45
C ALA A 183 19.08 -4.43 12.85
N GLU A 184 19.09 -3.32 13.57
CA GLU A 184 18.57 -2.05 13.07
C GLU A 184 19.43 -1.57 11.89
N SER A 185 18.79 -1.08 10.83
CA SER A 185 19.42 -0.51 9.67
C SER A 185 18.64 0.72 9.16
N TYR A 186 19.13 1.36 8.11
CA TYR A 186 18.37 2.40 7.40
C TYR A 186 17.03 1.87 6.87
N GLU A 187 16.98 0.61 6.47
CA GLU A 187 15.87 -0.01 5.75
C GLU A 187 14.72 -0.46 6.66
N ASN A 188 14.95 -0.68 7.97
CA ASN A 188 13.94 -1.25 8.89
C ASN A 188 13.67 -0.37 10.12
N ILE A 189 12.64 -0.72 10.88
CA ILE A 189 12.27 -0.04 12.12
C ILE A 189 13.16 -0.54 13.27
N ARG A 190 13.59 0.37 14.17
CA ARG A 190 14.37 0.06 15.37
C ARG A 190 13.67 -0.99 16.26
N MET A 191 14.48 -1.80 16.94
CA MET A 191 14.02 -3.03 17.61
C MET A 191 12.91 -2.80 18.64
N ASP A 192 13.01 -1.80 19.49
CA ASP A 192 12.04 -1.52 20.55
C ASP A 192 10.66 -1.14 20.00
N LEU A 193 10.63 -0.32 18.95
CA LEU A 193 9.38 0.04 18.26
C LEU A 193 8.88 -1.12 17.40
N ARG A 194 9.76 -1.84 16.72
CA ARG A 194 9.43 -3.05 15.95
C ARG A 194 8.66 -4.06 16.80
N GLN A 195 9.20 -4.43 17.97
CA GLN A 195 8.55 -5.36 18.89
C GLN A 195 7.18 -4.85 19.35
N LYS A 196 7.08 -3.58 19.65
CA LYS A 196 5.82 -2.95 20.08
C LYS A 196 4.73 -3.03 19.00
N TYR A 197 5.08 -2.78 17.73
CA TYR A 197 4.14 -2.85 16.61
C TYR A 197 3.83 -4.29 16.21
N LEU A 198 4.78 -5.22 16.27
CA LEU A 198 4.53 -6.64 16.08
C LEU A 198 3.51 -7.18 17.09
N GLN A 199 3.71 -6.92 18.39
CA GLN A 199 2.75 -7.31 19.42
C GLN A 199 1.37 -6.71 19.17
N LEU A 200 1.29 -5.47 18.68
CA LEU A 200 0.02 -4.84 18.34
C LEU A 200 -0.67 -5.58 17.18
N PHE A 201 0.06 -5.94 16.13
CA PHE A 201 -0.48 -6.65 14.98
C PHE A 201 -0.94 -8.06 15.34
N GLU A 202 -0.17 -8.78 16.12
CA GLU A 202 -0.54 -10.10 16.66
C GLU A 202 -1.80 -10.03 17.54
N GLN A 203 -1.86 -9.05 18.46
CA GLN A 203 -2.98 -8.85 19.36
C GLN A 203 -4.31 -8.65 18.62
N TYR A 204 -4.29 -7.93 17.51
CA TYR A 204 -5.51 -7.64 16.75
C TYR A 204 -5.69 -8.54 15.53
N GLY A 205 -4.75 -9.46 15.30
CA GLY A 205 -4.81 -10.45 14.25
C GLY A 205 -4.74 -9.80 12.86
N VAL A 206 -3.72 -8.99 12.62
CA VAL A 206 -3.37 -8.53 11.28
C VAL A 206 -3.00 -9.74 10.44
N ASP A 207 -3.46 -9.80 9.20
CA ASP A 207 -3.22 -10.93 8.31
C ASP A 207 -2.03 -10.65 7.37
N MET A 208 -1.84 -9.38 6.96
CA MET A 208 -0.77 -8.97 6.04
C MET A 208 -0.28 -7.56 6.36
N VAL A 209 1.02 -7.34 6.21
CA VAL A 209 1.71 -6.05 6.33
C VAL A 209 2.40 -5.74 5.01
N LEU A 210 2.05 -4.62 4.41
CA LEU A 210 2.61 -4.13 3.16
C LEU A 210 3.56 -2.95 3.44
N SER A 211 4.70 -2.93 2.76
CA SER A 211 5.69 -1.84 2.83
C SER A 211 6.34 -1.56 1.47
N GLY A 212 7.15 -0.54 1.38
CA GLY A 212 7.95 -0.15 0.22
C GLY A 212 9.41 0.11 0.61
N HIS A 213 9.98 1.25 0.16
CA HIS A 213 11.27 1.79 0.57
C HIS A 213 12.52 1.11 -0.02
N LEU A 214 12.49 -0.19 -0.28
CA LEU A 214 13.68 -0.95 -0.66
C LEU A 214 14.03 -0.89 -2.15
N HIS A 215 13.11 -0.41 -2.99
CA HIS A 215 13.21 -0.50 -4.45
C HIS A 215 13.48 -1.92 -4.98
N LYS A 216 13.14 -2.92 -4.19
CA LYS A 216 13.18 -4.34 -4.52
C LYS A 216 12.13 -5.10 -3.74
N ARG A 217 11.63 -6.19 -4.31
CA ARG A 217 10.66 -7.02 -3.61
C ARG A 217 11.34 -7.87 -2.53
N ALA A 218 10.73 -7.91 -1.34
CA ALA A 218 11.09 -8.84 -0.27
C ALA A 218 9.82 -9.37 0.40
N GLY A 219 9.91 -10.53 1.04
CA GLY A 219 8.79 -11.11 1.76
C GLY A 219 9.24 -12.11 2.81
N THR A 220 8.53 -12.13 3.93
CA THR A 220 8.77 -13.06 5.04
C THR A 220 7.46 -13.27 5.83
N GLN A 221 7.47 -14.24 6.74
CA GLN A 221 6.35 -14.48 7.65
C GLN A 221 6.82 -14.47 9.11
N HIS A 222 5.97 -13.96 9.98
CA HIS A 222 6.17 -14.02 11.42
C HIS A 222 4.85 -14.22 12.13
N ASN A 223 4.75 -15.27 12.96
CA ASN A 223 3.56 -15.63 13.76
C ASN A 223 2.22 -15.63 12.97
N GLY A 224 2.28 -16.11 11.72
CA GLY A 224 1.11 -16.19 10.83
C GLY A 224 0.74 -14.88 10.13
N ILE A 225 1.48 -13.81 10.34
CA ILE A 225 1.35 -12.55 9.61
C ILE A 225 2.32 -12.57 8.42
N GLU A 226 1.84 -12.24 7.23
CA GLU A 226 2.67 -12.08 6.05
C GLU A 226 3.20 -10.65 5.96
N PHE A 227 4.51 -10.49 5.76
CA PHE A 227 5.18 -9.21 5.59
C PHE A 227 5.74 -9.13 4.17
N ILE A 228 5.28 -8.13 3.42
CA ILE A 228 5.66 -7.93 2.03
C ILE A 228 6.19 -6.52 1.88
N THR A 229 7.39 -6.42 1.33
CA THR A 229 7.93 -5.17 0.81
C THR A 229 7.80 -5.19 -0.71
N ALA A 230 7.02 -4.28 -1.26
CA ALA A 230 6.80 -4.19 -2.69
C ALA A 230 8.08 -3.71 -3.41
N GLY A 231 8.30 -4.19 -4.62
CA GLY A 231 9.20 -3.53 -5.55
C GLY A 231 8.64 -2.18 -6.01
N PRO A 232 9.46 -1.31 -6.61
CA PRO A 232 9.06 0.05 -6.95
C PRO A 232 8.22 0.10 -8.23
N ALA A 233 7.31 1.07 -8.30
CA ALA A 233 6.67 1.46 -9.55
C ALA A 233 7.60 2.33 -10.41
N GLY A 234 8.50 3.09 -9.76
CA GLY A 234 9.55 3.89 -10.40
C GLY A 234 10.82 3.08 -10.65
N ARG A 235 11.98 3.62 -10.26
CA ARG A 235 13.30 3.01 -10.51
C ARG A 235 13.57 1.80 -9.64
N PRO A 236 13.75 0.59 -10.22
CA PRO A 236 14.13 -0.61 -9.46
C PRO A 236 15.63 -0.63 -9.14
N PHE A 237 15.98 -1.38 -8.07
CA PHE A 237 17.35 -1.77 -7.75
C PHE A 237 17.53 -3.27 -8.03
N GLU A 238 18.78 -3.65 -8.26
CA GLU A 238 19.18 -5.04 -8.56
C GLU A 238 18.42 -5.60 -9.79
N ASP A 239 18.00 -6.85 -9.74
CA ASP A 239 17.28 -7.54 -10.83
C ASP A 239 15.74 -7.37 -10.73
N THR A 240 15.25 -6.39 -9.96
CA THR A 240 13.81 -6.09 -9.86
C THR A 240 13.35 -5.28 -11.08
N VAL A 241 12.12 -5.49 -11.49
CA VAL A 241 11.45 -4.69 -12.54
C VAL A 241 10.47 -3.69 -11.91
N SER A 242 10.15 -2.61 -12.62
CA SER A 242 9.09 -1.69 -12.19
C SER A 242 7.73 -2.41 -12.21
N GLY A 243 6.99 -2.34 -11.11
CA GLY A 243 5.75 -3.10 -10.95
C GLY A 243 4.93 -2.68 -9.72
N VAL A 244 3.97 -3.51 -9.38
CA VAL A 244 3.04 -3.33 -8.26
C VAL A 244 2.82 -4.65 -7.52
N GLU A 245 2.42 -4.58 -6.24
CA GLU A 245 1.80 -5.73 -5.59
C GLU A 245 0.30 -5.72 -5.89
N VAL A 246 -0.18 -6.85 -6.40
CA VAL A 246 -1.61 -7.13 -6.58
C VAL A 246 -2.04 -8.06 -5.45
N ILE A 247 -2.93 -7.58 -4.59
CA ILE A 247 -3.45 -8.34 -3.47
C ILE A 247 -4.89 -8.76 -3.79
N THR A 248 -5.15 -10.06 -3.81
CA THR A 248 -6.49 -10.62 -4.02
C THR A 248 -7.01 -11.23 -2.73
N ILE A 249 -8.25 -10.96 -2.37
CA ILE A 249 -8.89 -11.58 -1.20
C ILE A 249 -9.65 -12.82 -1.66
N ARG A 250 -9.06 -14.00 -1.43
CA ARG A 250 -9.63 -15.29 -1.79
C ARG A 250 -9.99 -16.10 -0.56
N ASP A 251 -11.23 -16.55 -0.45
CA ASP A 251 -11.73 -17.32 0.70
C ASP A 251 -11.43 -16.66 2.05
N GLY A 252 -11.49 -15.32 2.10
CA GLY A 252 -11.22 -14.53 3.30
C GLY A 252 -9.73 -14.41 3.68
N LYS A 253 -8.81 -14.75 2.77
CA LYS A 253 -7.37 -14.62 2.95
C LYS A 253 -6.78 -13.68 1.90
N PRO A 254 -5.84 -12.79 2.28
CA PRO A 254 -5.10 -12.00 1.31
C PRO A 254 -4.00 -12.85 0.68
N GLU A 255 -3.89 -12.79 -0.64
CA GLU A 255 -2.81 -13.37 -1.43
C GLU A 255 -2.16 -12.26 -2.23
N ALA A 256 -0.83 -12.11 -2.16
CA ALA A 256 -0.11 -11.05 -2.83
C ALA A 256 0.81 -11.59 -3.92
N ARG A 257 0.83 -10.89 -5.05
CA ARG A 257 1.67 -11.19 -6.21
C ARG A 257 2.29 -9.91 -6.75
N TYR A 258 3.61 -9.87 -6.89
CA TYR A 258 4.26 -8.79 -7.60
C TYR A 258 4.10 -8.96 -9.11
N VAL A 259 3.71 -7.90 -9.78
CA VAL A 259 3.38 -7.90 -11.21
C VAL A 259 4.10 -6.74 -11.87
N ALA A 260 4.85 -7.03 -12.93
CA ALA A 260 5.45 -5.97 -13.75
C ALA A 260 4.35 -5.08 -14.35
N ILE A 261 4.65 -3.80 -14.57
CA ILE A 261 3.65 -2.83 -15.07
C ILE A 261 2.96 -3.34 -16.34
N ASP A 262 3.73 -3.91 -17.27
CA ASP A 262 3.21 -4.33 -18.55
C ASP A 262 2.37 -5.63 -18.49
N ASP A 263 2.47 -6.38 -17.38
CA ASP A 263 1.75 -7.65 -17.13
C ASP A 263 0.49 -7.47 -16.25
N ILE A 264 0.17 -6.26 -15.84
CA ILE A 264 -1.03 -5.99 -15.01
C ILE A 264 -2.28 -6.32 -15.83
N GLY A 265 -3.12 -7.23 -15.29
CA GLY A 265 -4.38 -7.66 -15.90
C GLY A 265 -4.27 -8.93 -16.77
N GLU A 266 -3.08 -9.57 -16.81
CA GLU A 266 -2.86 -10.86 -17.48
C GLU A 266 -3.08 -12.09 -16.57
#